data_2e2586b2d1ee69bc430dc740fb0d4bd4
#
_entry.id   2e2586b2d1ee69bc430dc740fb0d4bd4
#
_cell.length_a   1.000
_cell.length_b   1.000
_cell.length_c   1.000
_cell.angle_alpha   90.00
_cell.angle_beta   90.00
_cell.angle_gamma   90.00
#
_symmetry.space_group_name_H-M   'P 1'
#
loop_
_entity.id
_entity.type
_entity.pdbx_description
1 polymer ?
#
loop_
_entity_poly.entity_id
_entity_poly.type
_entity_poly.pdbx_seq_one_letter_code
_entity_poly.pdbx_strand_id
1 'polypeptide(L)'
;MKRYLHIVCLDVPFPADYGGSIDMFNRIKAFHKQGIGIHLHYFCYNDRGTPNELNQFCESISVYDRKSLKEGFSFSQPFIVGSRVNDKLINNLQQDQHPILIEGIHCTGILPFLDLSVRKVVERVHNEESLYYKELARSSFNPLKKMYFSHESHFLKEYSKKLPHEPLYACITESDKAILQQKYELPNVRFIPAFPSWQEVTGEEGIGNLCLYHGNLSVPENEEAALWLLCRVFTKIRVPLVIAGKKPSKRLQKAAHLCQHTCLVSDPTETEMNDLVRKAHIHVL
;
A
#
# COMPACT_ATOMS: atom_id res chain seq x y z
N MET A 1 -15.64 21.80 -19.65
CA MET A 1 -14.35 22.23 -19.08
C MET A 1 -13.64 21.00 -18.55
N LYS A 2 -12.37 20.78 -18.88
CA LYS A 2 -11.58 19.65 -18.35
C LYS A 2 -11.36 19.83 -16.85
N ARG A 3 -11.58 18.78 -16.07
CA ARG A 3 -11.32 18.77 -14.62
C ARG A 3 -9.90 18.28 -14.38
N TYR A 4 -9.23 18.82 -13.40
CA TYR A 4 -7.87 18.47 -13.02
C TYR A 4 -7.80 18.01 -11.58
N LEU A 5 -6.80 17.18 -11.26
CA LEU A 5 -6.58 16.60 -9.94
C LEU A 5 -5.07 16.41 -9.72
N HIS A 6 -4.56 16.87 -8.59
CA HIS A 6 -3.25 16.47 -8.12
C HIS A 6 -3.35 15.15 -7.36
N ILE A 7 -2.45 14.20 -7.67
CA ILE A 7 -2.31 12.95 -6.90
C ILE A 7 -0.90 12.93 -6.32
N VAL A 8 -0.80 12.86 -4.99
CA VAL A 8 0.48 12.83 -4.26
C VAL A 8 0.70 11.44 -3.69
N CYS A 9 1.56 10.65 -4.31
CA CYS A 9 1.85 9.27 -3.95
C CYS A 9 3.05 9.16 -3.01
N LEU A 10 2.93 8.29 -2.02
CA LEU A 10 3.98 7.99 -1.04
C LEU A 10 5.21 7.29 -1.65
N ASP A 11 5.03 6.64 -2.78
CA ASP A 11 6.02 5.89 -3.57
C ASP A 11 5.61 5.90 -5.04
N VAL A 12 6.47 5.37 -5.91
CA VAL A 12 6.20 5.19 -7.34
C VAL A 12 5.00 4.25 -7.55
N PRO A 13 3.91 4.68 -8.20
CA PRO A 13 2.72 3.84 -8.36
C PRO A 13 2.88 2.70 -9.38
N PHE A 14 3.96 2.67 -10.16
CA PHE A 14 4.27 1.62 -11.13
C PHE A 14 5.73 1.15 -11.00
N PRO A 15 6.05 -0.18 -11.16
CA PRO A 15 5.11 -1.27 -11.43
C PRO A 15 4.14 -1.52 -10.26
N ALA A 16 2.90 -1.91 -10.59
CA ALA A 16 1.84 -2.21 -9.62
C ALA A 16 2.04 -3.64 -9.07
N ASP A 17 3.01 -3.82 -8.17
CA ASP A 17 3.51 -5.11 -7.73
C ASP A 17 3.34 -5.40 -6.23
N TYR A 18 2.70 -4.48 -5.49
CA TYR A 18 2.23 -4.67 -4.11
C TYR A 18 0.90 -3.92 -3.91
N GLY A 19 0.13 -4.27 -2.86
CA GLY A 19 -1.24 -3.79 -2.67
C GLY A 19 -1.42 -2.27 -2.78
N GLY A 20 -0.54 -1.48 -2.15
CA GLY A 20 -0.59 -0.02 -2.23
C GLY A 20 -0.35 0.51 -3.65
N SER A 21 0.68 0.00 -4.36
CA SER A 21 0.95 0.43 -5.74
C SER A 21 -0.15 0.01 -6.71
N ILE A 22 -0.76 -1.16 -6.50
CA ILE A 22 -1.91 -1.64 -7.29
C ILE A 22 -3.10 -0.68 -7.13
N ASP A 23 -3.46 -0.32 -5.90
CA ASP A 23 -4.57 0.59 -5.62
C ASP A 23 -4.30 1.99 -6.19
N MET A 24 -3.09 2.54 -6.00
CA MET A 24 -2.68 3.83 -6.56
C MET A 24 -2.76 3.84 -8.10
N PHE A 25 -2.17 2.85 -8.76
CA PHE A 25 -2.11 2.79 -10.22
C PHE A 25 -3.49 2.58 -10.85
N ASN A 26 -4.32 1.69 -10.28
CA ASN A 26 -5.67 1.47 -10.80
C ASN A 26 -6.56 2.71 -10.64
N ARG A 27 -6.37 3.48 -9.58
CA ARG A 27 -7.08 4.75 -9.39
C ARG A 27 -6.64 5.81 -10.40
N ILE A 28 -5.34 5.91 -10.69
CA ILE A 28 -4.83 6.78 -11.76
C ILE A 28 -5.51 6.42 -13.09
N LYS A 29 -5.55 5.13 -13.46
CA LYS A 29 -6.25 4.67 -14.67
C LYS A 29 -7.74 5.01 -14.66
N ALA A 30 -8.40 4.82 -13.51
CA ALA A 30 -9.83 5.11 -13.37
C ALA A 30 -10.14 6.60 -13.55
N PHE A 31 -9.36 7.50 -12.98
CA PHE A 31 -9.52 8.94 -13.16
C PHE A 31 -9.22 9.37 -14.60
N HIS A 32 -8.16 8.83 -15.19
CA HIS A 32 -7.85 9.07 -16.60
C HIS A 32 -9.01 8.66 -17.52
N LYS A 33 -9.58 7.45 -17.31
CA LYS A 33 -10.74 6.94 -18.05
C LYS A 33 -11.96 7.86 -17.92
N GLN A 34 -12.10 8.58 -16.82
CA GLN A 34 -13.16 9.58 -16.59
C GLN A 34 -12.83 10.97 -17.18
N GLY A 35 -11.77 11.10 -17.96
CA GLY A 35 -11.36 12.36 -18.59
C GLY A 35 -10.81 13.40 -17.61
N ILE A 36 -10.33 12.98 -16.43
CA ILE A 36 -9.70 13.89 -15.46
C ILE A 36 -8.23 14.04 -15.83
N GLY A 37 -7.75 15.29 -15.98
CA GLY A 37 -6.34 15.60 -16.13
C GLY A 37 -5.61 15.40 -14.81
N ILE A 38 -4.57 14.57 -14.80
CA ILE A 38 -3.85 14.19 -13.59
C ILE A 38 -2.49 14.88 -13.56
N HIS A 39 -2.23 15.64 -12.50
CA HIS A 39 -0.90 16.10 -12.13
C HIS A 39 -0.36 15.15 -11.07
N LEU A 40 0.52 14.23 -11.47
CA LEU A 40 1.06 13.18 -10.60
C LEU A 40 2.33 13.66 -9.92
N HIS A 41 2.35 13.49 -8.60
CA HIS A 41 3.50 13.75 -7.74
C HIS A 41 3.84 12.47 -6.99
N TYR A 42 5.10 12.03 -6.99
CA TYR A 42 5.49 10.88 -6.19
C TYR A 42 6.90 11.00 -5.64
N PHE A 43 7.13 10.32 -4.53
CA PHE A 43 8.45 10.20 -3.94
C PHE A 43 9.13 8.95 -4.47
N CYS A 44 10.37 9.11 -4.94
CA CYS A 44 11.18 8.00 -5.42
C CYS A 44 12.19 7.59 -4.34
N TYR A 45 12.21 6.30 -4.01
CA TYR A 45 13.24 5.65 -3.22
C TYR A 45 13.29 4.15 -3.55
N ASN A 46 14.35 3.44 -3.15
CA ASN A 46 14.51 2.00 -3.42
C ASN A 46 14.59 1.61 -4.90
N ASP A 47 15.23 2.43 -5.73
CA ASP A 47 15.54 2.14 -7.14
C ASP A 47 14.34 1.73 -8.03
N ARG A 48 13.11 2.16 -7.68
CA ARG A 48 11.92 1.87 -8.51
C ARG A 48 11.89 2.69 -9.81
N GLY A 49 12.79 3.65 -9.95
CA GLY A 49 12.95 4.44 -11.18
C GLY A 49 11.80 5.41 -11.48
N THR A 50 11.77 5.89 -12.70
CA THR A 50 10.75 6.80 -13.24
C THR A 50 10.09 6.13 -14.46
N PRO A 51 9.05 5.31 -14.25
CA PRO A 51 8.45 4.52 -15.33
C PRO A 51 7.75 5.41 -16.37
N ASN A 52 8.08 5.19 -17.64
CA ASN A 52 7.46 5.92 -18.76
C ASN A 52 5.99 5.56 -18.96
N GLU A 53 5.55 4.42 -18.45
CA GLU A 53 4.17 3.92 -18.53
C GLU A 53 3.16 4.86 -17.88
N LEU A 54 3.59 5.68 -16.93
CA LEU A 54 2.72 6.66 -16.27
C LEU A 54 2.38 7.85 -17.19
N ASN A 55 3.23 8.16 -18.17
CA ASN A 55 3.05 9.33 -19.04
C ASN A 55 1.75 9.28 -19.85
N GLN A 56 1.24 8.10 -20.19
CA GLN A 56 0.00 7.94 -20.95
C GLN A 56 -1.26 8.29 -20.14
N PHE A 57 -1.16 8.38 -18.82
CA PHE A 57 -2.30 8.63 -17.92
C PHE A 57 -2.28 10.03 -17.29
N CYS A 58 -1.15 10.72 -17.36
CA CYS A 58 -0.93 11.96 -16.62
C CYS A 58 -0.62 13.14 -17.53
N GLU A 59 -1.12 14.33 -17.18
CA GLU A 59 -0.79 15.60 -17.85
C GLU A 59 0.62 16.06 -17.51
N SER A 60 1.02 15.83 -16.27
CA SER A 60 2.36 16.11 -15.79
C SER A 60 2.77 15.11 -14.71
N ILE A 61 4.07 14.88 -14.61
CA ILE A 61 4.68 14.03 -13.58
C ILE A 61 5.82 14.79 -12.92
N SER A 62 5.78 14.86 -11.60
CA SER A 62 6.84 15.46 -10.78
C SER A 62 7.36 14.45 -9.78
N VAL A 63 8.67 14.27 -9.77
CA VAL A 63 9.37 13.30 -8.91
C VAL A 63 10.12 14.03 -7.81
N TYR A 64 10.05 13.51 -6.59
CA TYR A 64 10.69 14.09 -5.42
C TYR A 64 11.52 13.04 -4.69
N ASP A 65 12.64 13.48 -4.13
CA ASP A 65 13.46 12.65 -3.26
C ASP A 65 12.87 12.63 -1.85
N ARG A 66 12.86 11.45 -1.25
CA ARG A 66 12.56 11.29 0.17
C ARG A 66 13.78 11.69 0.98
N LYS A 67 13.60 12.52 2.02
CA LYS A 67 14.68 12.88 2.95
C LYS A 67 15.29 11.64 3.60
N SER A 68 16.59 11.62 3.75
CA SER A 68 17.31 10.59 4.49
C SER A 68 16.93 10.61 5.98
N LEU A 69 17.27 9.55 6.72
CA LEU A 69 17.04 9.50 8.18
C LEU A 69 17.71 10.69 8.90
N LYS A 70 18.89 11.12 8.43
CA LYS A 70 19.60 12.25 9.05
C LYS A 70 18.88 13.59 8.87
N GLU A 71 18.19 13.77 7.74
CA GLU A 71 17.51 15.02 7.37
C GLU A 71 16.04 15.05 7.81
N GLY A 72 15.39 13.89 7.85
CA GLY A 72 13.95 13.79 8.13
C GLY A 72 13.60 13.31 9.53
N PHE A 73 14.58 12.85 10.33
CA PHE A 73 14.31 12.39 11.68
C PHE A 73 13.98 13.58 12.61
N SER A 74 12.90 13.42 13.35
CA SER A 74 12.43 14.41 14.33
C SER A 74 11.87 13.70 15.55
N PHE A 75 12.03 14.31 16.71
CA PHE A 75 11.35 13.87 17.94
C PHE A 75 9.94 14.44 18.08
N SER A 76 9.44 15.20 17.11
CA SER A 76 8.12 15.85 17.16
C SER A 76 7.12 15.32 16.14
N GLN A 77 7.58 14.58 15.13
CA GLN A 77 6.73 14.01 14.08
C GLN A 77 7.27 12.68 13.56
N PRO A 78 6.40 11.79 13.02
CA PRO A 78 6.82 10.53 12.43
C PRO A 78 7.80 10.76 11.28
N PHE A 79 8.84 9.94 11.20
CA PHE A 79 9.82 10.02 10.11
C PHE A 79 9.17 9.78 8.74
N ILE A 80 8.21 8.83 8.67
CA ILE A 80 7.53 8.54 7.39
C ILE A 80 6.76 9.75 6.84
N VAL A 81 6.31 10.65 7.69
CA VAL A 81 5.65 11.92 7.30
C VAL A 81 6.71 13.00 7.03
N GLY A 82 7.58 13.27 8.00
CA GLY A 82 8.59 14.34 7.92
C GLY A 82 9.55 14.17 6.73
N SER A 83 9.85 12.93 6.37
CA SER A 83 10.72 12.63 5.21
C SER A 83 10.11 12.99 3.84
N ARG A 84 8.81 13.28 3.78
CA ARG A 84 8.09 13.63 2.55
C ARG A 84 7.57 15.08 2.50
N VAL A 85 7.93 15.90 3.47
CA VAL A 85 7.72 17.37 3.37
C VAL A 85 8.78 17.94 2.44
N ASN A 86 8.34 18.48 1.31
CA ASN A 86 9.22 18.94 0.23
C ASN A 86 8.72 20.27 -0.33
N ASP A 87 9.59 21.29 -0.34
CA ASP A 87 9.23 22.64 -0.74
C ASP A 87 8.84 22.75 -2.23
N LYS A 88 9.49 21.96 -3.11
CA LYS A 88 9.12 21.93 -4.53
C LYS A 88 7.71 21.37 -4.74
N LEU A 89 7.34 20.32 -3.97
CA LEU A 89 5.99 19.77 -4.00
C LEU A 89 4.99 20.81 -3.52
N ILE A 90 5.25 21.48 -2.39
CA ILE A 90 4.38 22.51 -1.84
C ILE A 90 4.19 23.65 -2.84
N ASN A 91 5.28 24.17 -3.41
CA ASN A 91 5.23 25.23 -4.43
C ASN A 91 4.43 24.80 -5.66
N ASN A 92 4.59 23.56 -6.16
CA ASN A 92 3.83 23.06 -7.30
C ASN A 92 2.33 22.98 -6.99
N LEU A 93 1.96 22.53 -5.80
CA LEU A 93 0.57 22.44 -5.38
C LEU A 93 -0.07 23.83 -5.19
N GLN A 94 0.70 24.85 -4.84
CA GLN A 94 0.20 26.23 -4.63
C GLN A 94 0.00 27.02 -5.93
N GLN A 95 0.42 26.50 -7.08
CA GLN A 95 0.25 27.19 -8.38
C GLN A 95 -1.20 27.29 -8.86
N ASP A 96 -2.07 26.46 -8.32
CA ASP A 96 -3.50 26.42 -8.67
C ASP A 96 -4.36 26.03 -7.46
N GLN A 97 -5.67 25.82 -7.69
CA GLN A 97 -6.65 25.41 -6.68
C GLN A 97 -7.30 24.04 -7.05
N HIS A 98 -6.65 23.22 -7.88
CA HIS A 98 -7.19 21.91 -8.20
C HIS A 98 -7.25 21.02 -6.96
N PRO A 99 -8.25 20.13 -6.83
CA PRO A 99 -8.33 19.17 -5.75
C PRO A 99 -7.06 18.34 -5.61
N ILE A 100 -6.77 17.87 -4.40
CA ILE A 100 -5.60 17.03 -4.11
C ILE A 100 -6.07 15.71 -3.53
N LEU A 101 -5.57 14.61 -4.09
CA LEU A 101 -5.63 13.27 -3.52
C LEU A 101 -4.26 12.93 -2.95
N ILE A 102 -4.19 12.68 -1.63
CA ILE A 102 -2.99 12.29 -0.91
C ILE A 102 -3.06 10.78 -0.67
N GLU A 103 -2.02 10.06 -1.07
CA GLU A 103 -1.92 8.61 -0.89
C GLU A 103 -1.19 8.29 0.42
N GLY A 104 -1.99 8.03 1.45
CA GLY A 104 -1.55 7.66 2.79
C GLY A 104 -1.08 8.83 3.65
N ILE A 105 -1.08 8.59 4.97
CA ILE A 105 -0.63 9.54 5.99
C ILE A 105 0.79 10.05 5.75
N HIS A 106 1.60 9.26 5.02
CA HIS A 106 2.97 9.58 4.66
C HIS A 106 3.14 10.94 3.99
N CYS A 107 2.17 11.36 3.20
CA CYS A 107 2.22 12.61 2.44
C CYS A 107 1.42 13.76 3.09
N THR A 108 0.80 13.53 4.24
CA THR A 108 -0.03 14.55 4.93
C THR A 108 0.76 15.69 5.55
N GLY A 109 2.09 15.56 5.67
CA GLY A 109 2.95 16.63 6.17
C GLY A 109 2.91 17.93 5.37
N ILE A 110 2.31 17.93 4.17
CA ILE A 110 2.08 19.12 3.35
C ILE A 110 0.81 19.88 3.72
N LEU A 111 -0.12 19.28 4.46
CA LEU A 111 -1.43 19.88 4.79
C LEU A 111 -1.32 21.25 5.47
N PRO A 112 -0.39 21.49 6.42
CA PRO A 112 -0.23 22.80 7.04
C PRO A 112 0.15 23.95 6.10
N PHE A 113 0.59 23.65 4.87
CA PHE A 113 0.99 24.61 3.87
C PHE A 113 -0.10 24.91 2.82
N LEU A 114 -1.28 24.29 2.98
CA LEU A 114 -2.42 24.43 2.09
C LEU A 114 -3.56 25.19 2.79
N ASP A 115 -4.29 26.01 2.05
CA ASP A 115 -5.53 26.59 2.56
C ASP A 115 -6.68 25.58 2.44
N LEU A 116 -6.88 24.81 3.51
CA LEU A 116 -7.90 23.77 3.55
C LEU A 116 -9.34 24.31 3.63
N SER A 117 -9.53 25.61 3.87
CA SER A 117 -10.86 26.23 3.89
C SER A 117 -11.49 26.32 2.50
N VAL A 118 -10.66 26.40 1.47
CA VAL A 118 -11.08 26.53 0.06
C VAL A 118 -10.66 25.34 -0.80
N ARG A 119 -9.56 24.67 -0.45
CA ARG A 119 -9.01 23.57 -1.26
C ARG A 119 -9.57 22.23 -0.84
N LYS A 120 -10.14 21.51 -1.80
CA LYS A 120 -10.62 20.14 -1.58
C LYS A 120 -9.45 19.16 -1.51
N VAL A 121 -9.31 18.49 -0.37
CA VAL A 121 -8.29 17.48 -0.14
C VAL A 121 -8.95 16.17 0.29
N VAL A 122 -8.49 15.06 -0.30
CA VAL A 122 -8.84 13.71 0.10
C VAL A 122 -7.55 12.99 0.49
N GLU A 123 -7.50 12.40 1.69
CA GLU A 123 -6.47 11.44 2.05
C GLU A 123 -7.00 10.02 1.82
N ARG A 124 -6.29 9.24 1.05
CA ARG A 124 -6.51 7.79 0.90
C ARG A 124 -5.78 7.04 2.00
N VAL A 125 -6.52 6.54 2.95
CA VAL A 125 -5.97 5.81 4.11
C VAL A 125 -5.82 4.34 3.72
N HIS A 126 -4.56 3.90 3.51
CA HIS A 126 -4.25 2.51 3.17
C HIS A 126 -4.26 1.60 4.39
N ASN A 127 -3.77 2.10 5.52
CA ASN A 127 -3.78 1.44 6.82
C ASN A 127 -3.87 2.49 7.94
N GLU A 128 -4.26 2.06 9.13
CA GLU A 128 -3.96 2.80 10.35
C GLU A 128 -2.49 2.53 10.72
N GLU A 129 -1.61 3.40 10.27
CA GLU A 129 -0.16 3.17 10.29
C GLU A 129 0.40 3.02 11.70
N SER A 130 -0.21 3.62 12.75
CA SER A 130 0.30 3.45 14.10
C SER A 130 0.15 2.01 14.61
N LEU A 131 -0.93 1.32 14.23
CA LEU A 131 -1.11 -0.10 14.54
C LEU A 131 -0.19 -0.97 13.68
N TYR A 132 -0.06 -0.68 12.40
CA TYR A 132 0.85 -1.41 11.51
C TYR A 132 2.29 -1.38 12.06
N TYR A 133 2.82 -0.20 12.40
CA TYR A 133 4.15 -0.08 13.01
C TYR A 133 4.26 -0.76 14.38
N LYS A 134 3.16 -0.80 15.14
CA LYS A 134 3.12 -1.55 16.41
C LYS A 134 3.27 -3.05 16.19
N GLU A 135 2.62 -3.62 15.17
CA GLU A 135 2.77 -5.03 14.84
C GLU A 135 4.18 -5.33 14.27
N LEU A 136 4.74 -4.45 13.46
CA LEU A 136 6.14 -4.56 13.02
C LEU A 136 7.12 -4.57 14.20
N ALA A 137 6.86 -3.75 15.24
CA ALA A 137 7.68 -3.75 16.46
C ALA A 137 7.55 -5.07 17.22
N ARG A 138 6.36 -5.67 17.28
CA ARG A 138 6.11 -6.95 17.97
C ARG A 138 6.77 -8.12 17.26
N SER A 139 6.69 -8.15 15.93
CA SER A 139 7.23 -9.23 15.08
C SER A 139 8.74 -9.14 14.86
N SER A 140 9.36 -7.98 15.13
CA SER A 140 10.79 -7.76 14.87
C SER A 140 11.68 -8.43 15.92
N PHE A 141 12.61 -9.28 15.48
CA PHE A 141 13.67 -9.87 16.30
C PHE A 141 14.87 -8.93 16.48
N ASN A 142 15.06 -7.94 15.61
CA ASN A 142 16.16 -7.00 15.70
C ASN A 142 15.81 -5.87 16.69
N PRO A 143 16.56 -5.69 17.79
CA PRO A 143 16.23 -4.73 18.84
C PRO A 143 16.25 -3.27 18.34
N LEU A 144 17.13 -2.92 17.42
CA LEU A 144 17.18 -1.57 16.83
C LEU A 144 15.95 -1.30 15.96
N LYS A 145 15.55 -2.27 15.10
CA LYS A 145 14.32 -2.16 14.32
C LYS A 145 13.08 -2.10 15.22
N LYS A 146 13.03 -2.93 16.26
CA LYS A 146 11.94 -2.93 17.24
C LYS A 146 11.80 -1.56 17.91
N MET A 147 12.90 -0.96 18.33
CA MET A 147 12.93 0.37 18.93
C MET A 147 12.44 1.43 17.92
N TYR A 148 12.93 1.40 16.69
CA TYR A 148 12.50 2.30 15.62
C TYR A 148 11.00 2.18 15.34
N PHE A 149 10.48 0.96 15.17
CA PHE A 149 9.06 0.74 14.88
C PHE A 149 8.17 1.16 16.06
N SER A 150 8.60 0.93 17.30
CA SER A 150 7.88 1.39 18.49
C SER A 150 7.83 2.91 18.58
N HIS A 151 8.93 3.56 18.25
CA HIS A 151 9.02 5.02 18.18
C HIS A 151 8.07 5.57 17.09
N GLU A 152 8.16 5.07 15.84
CA GLU A 152 7.27 5.49 14.75
C GLU A 152 5.79 5.26 15.10
N SER A 153 5.43 4.09 15.66
CA SER A 153 4.07 3.79 16.12
C SER A 153 3.53 4.85 17.08
N HIS A 154 4.36 5.23 18.07
CA HIS A 154 3.98 6.25 19.05
C HIS A 154 3.75 7.62 18.40
N PHE A 155 4.70 8.07 17.57
CA PHE A 155 4.60 9.36 16.89
C PHE A 155 3.47 9.42 15.87
N LEU A 156 3.22 8.34 15.15
CA LEU A 156 2.08 8.22 14.24
C LEU A 156 0.75 8.35 14.96
N LYS A 157 0.62 7.69 16.11
CA LYS A 157 -0.59 7.82 16.95
C LYS A 157 -0.83 9.26 17.38
N GLU A 158 0.20 9.96 17.86
CA GLU A 158 0.06 11.35 18.32
C GLU A 158 -0.12 12.32 17.14
N TYR A 159 0.46 12.02 15.98
CA TYR A 159 0.27 12.78 14.76
C TYR A 159 -1.15 12.64 14.20
N SER A 160 -1.70 11.43 14.20
CA SER A 160 -3.07 11.18 13.72
C SER A 160 -4.14 11.93 14.53
N LYS A 161 -3.91 12.18 15.83
CA LYS A 161 -4.79 13.01 16.67
C LYS A 161 -4.80 14.50 16.29
N LYS A 162 -3.80 14.93 15.54
CA LYS A 162 -3.60 16.34 15.14
C LYS A 162 -3.89 16.58 13.67
N LEU A 163 -4.39 15.55 12.96
CA LEU A 163 -4.80 15.70 11.57
C LEU A 163 -5.96 16.70 11.46
N PRO A 164 -5.96 17.55 10.43
CA PRO A 164 -7.02 18.55 10.24
C PRO A 164 -8.38 17.89 9.97
N HIS A 165 -9.47 18.59 10.29
CA HIS A 165 -10.82 18.06 10.16
C HIS A 165 -11.44 18.32 8.76
N GLU A 166 -10.85 19.21 7.97
CA GLU A 166 -11.35 19.63 6.66
C GLU A 166 -11.24 18.54 5.57
N PRO A 167 -10.11 17.79 5.47
CA PRO A 167 -9.98 16.76 4.45
C PRO A 167 -10.98 15.63 4.60
N LEU A 168 -11.32 14.98 3.48
CA LEU A 168 -12.00 13.70 3.49
C LEU A 168 -10.97 12.58 3.66
N TYR A 169 -11.15 11.72 4.66
CA TYR A 169 -10.34 10.53 4.91
C TYR A 169 -11.03 9.30 4.32
N ALA A 170 -10.51 8.80 3.21
CA ALA A 170 -11.07 7.67 2.46
C ALA A 170 -10.37 6.36 2.83
N CYS A 171 -10.91 5.62 3.80
CA CYS A 171 -10.35 4.35 4.29
C CYS A 171 -10.67 3.19 3.37
N ILE A 172 -9.72 2.26 3.20
CA ILE A 172 -9.93 1.02 2.42
C ILE A 172 -10.62 -0.07 3.21
N THR A 173 -10.71 0.04 4.54
CA THR A 173 -11.41 -0.89 5.42
C THR A 173 -12.39 -0.18 6.34
N GLU A 174 -13.46 -0.87 6.74
CA GLU A 174 -14.41 -0.35 7.76
C GLU A 174 -13.76 -0.27 9.16
N SER A 175 -12.79 -1.15 9.45
CA SER A 175 -12.04 -1.11 10.71
C SER A 175 -11.21 0.16 10.85
N ASP A 176 -10.47 0.54 9.80
CA ASP A 176 -9.69 1.79 9.82
C ASP A 176 -10.60 3.00 9.92
N LYS A 177 -11.72 3.01 9.19
CA LYS A 177 -12.73 4.06 9.30
C LYS A 177 -13.22 4.21 10.74
N ALA A 178 -13.57 3.10 11.39
CA ALA A 178 -14.02 3.13 12.79
C ALA A 178 -12.94 3.68 13.74
N ILE A 179 -11.68 3.31 13.53
CA ILE A 179 -10.56 3.83 14.32
C ILE A 179 -10.39 5.35 14.11
N LEU A 180 -10.40 5.82 12.87
CA LEU A 180 -10.25 7.25 12.59
C LEU A 180 -11.38 8.08 13.21
N GLN A 181 -12.61 7.58 13.16
CA GLN A 181 -13.76 8.26 13.73
C GLN A 181 -13.78 8.23 15.27
N GLN A 182 -13.52 7.06 15.87
CA GLN A 182 -13.70 6.87 17.31
C GLN A 182 -12.46 7.25 18.13
N LYS A 183 -11.28 6.95 17.60
CA LYS A 183 -10.02 7.14 18.34
C LYS A 183 -9.36 8.49 18.04
N TYR A 184 -9.50 8.97 16.81
CA TYR A 184 -8.91 10.24 16.36
C TYR A 184 -9.94 11.34 16.15
N GLU A 185 -11.22 11.04 16.36
CA GLU A 185 -12.35 11.99 16.33
C GLU A 185 -12.45 12.78 15.00
N LEU A 186 -12.00 12.16 13.89
CA LEU A 186 -12.07 12.80 12.58
C LEU A 186 -13.52 12.76 12.04
N PRO A 187 -14.12 13.91 11.68
CA PRO A 187 -15.53 13.96 11.29
C PRO A 187 -15.79 13.47 9.87
N ASN A 188 -14.85 13.72 8.95
CA ASN A 188 -15.01 13.47 7.52
C ASN A 188 -14.34 12.15 7.11
N VAL A 189 -14.82 11.00 7.60
CA VAL A 189 -14.24 9.69 7.27
C VAL A 189 -15.26 8.85 6.50
N ARG A 190 -14.81 8.23 5.39
CA ARG A 190 -15.63 7.34 4.57
C ARG A 190 -14.88 6.06 4.24
N PHE A 191 -15.64 4.97 4.13
CA PHE A 191 -15.17 3.73 3.54
C PHE A 191 -15.27 3.82 2.02
N ILE A 192 -14.16 3.62 1.33
CA ILE A 192 -14.07 3.49 -0.12
C ILE A 192 -13.13 2.30 -0.38
N PRO A 193 -13.64 1.16 -0.89
CA PRO A 193 -12.83 -0.04 -1.06
C PRO A 193 -11.65 0.17 -2.02
N ALA A 194 -10.68 -0.75 -1.98
CA ALA A 194 -9.56 -0.74 -2.91
C ALA A 194 -10.03 -0.90 -4.36
N PHE A 195 -9.27 -0.35 -5.29
CA PHE A 195 -9.55 -0.42 -6.72
C PHE A 195 -8.91 -1.68 -7.31
N PRO A 196 -9.66 -2.77 -7.53
CA PRO A 196 -9.12 -4.00 -8.09
C PRO A 196 -8.76 -3.83 -9.57
N SER A 197 -7.78 -4.62 -10.01
CA SER A 197 -7.39 -4.65 -11.42
C SER A 197 -8.40 -5.40 -12.29
N TRP A 198 -9.12 -6.33 -11.68
CA TRP A 198 -10.02 -7.25 -12.37
C TRP A 198 -11.39 -6.62 -12.57
N GLN A 199 -11.91 -6.78 -13.78
CA GLN A 199 -13.26 -6.32 -14.16
C GLN A 199 -14.25 -7.50 -14.30
N GLU A 200 -13.73 -8.72 -14.35
CA GLU A 200 -14.49 -9.95 -14.56
C GLU A 200 -14.03 -11.05 -13.62
N VAL A 201 -14.93 -11.93 -13.26
CA VAL A 201 -14.64 -13.18 -12.56
C VAL A 201 -14.39 -14.26 -13.60
N THR A 202 -13.14 -14.73 -13.70
CA THR A 202 -12.73 -15.73 -14.71
C THR A 202 -12.42 -17.11 -14.10
N GLY A 203 -12.91 -17.38 -12.86
CA GLY A 203 -12.76 -18.67 -12.22
C GLY A 203 -13.45 -19.78 -13.02
N GLU A 204 -12.87 -20.99 -13.01
CA GLU A 204 -13.50 -22.17 -13.60
C GLU A 204 -14.56 -22.72 -12.64
N GLU A 205 -15.75 -23.02 -13.18
CA GLU A 205 -16.80 -23.69 -12.40
C GLU A 205 -16.42 -25.16 -12.12
N GLY A 206 -16.80 -25.64 -10.94
CA GLY A 206 -16.60 -27.02 -10.55
C GLY A 206 -15.70 -27.20 -9.34
N ILE A 207 -15.20 -28.42 -9.15
CA ILE A 207 -14.28 -28.77 -8.08
C ILE A 207 -12.85 -28.63 -8.59
N GLY A 208 -12.18 -27.56 -8.14
CA GLY A 208 -10.74 -27.36 -8.44
C GLY A 208 -9.85 -28.33 -7.64
N ASN A 209 -8.59 -28.45 -8.06
CA ASN A 209 -7.67 -29.49 -7.58
C ASN A 209 -6.72 -29.00 -6.49
N LEU A 210 -6.65 -27.69 -6.21
CA LEU A 210 -5.63 -27.12 -5.34
C LEU A 210 -6.13 -25.96 -4.48
N CYS A 211 -5.45 -25.77 -3.36
CA CYS A 211 -5.47 -24.54 -2.58
C CYS A 211 -4.34 -23.62 -3.04
N LEU A 212 -4.60 -22.33 -3.18
CA LEU A 212 -3.60 -21.33 -3.55
C LEU A 212 -3.40 -20.33 -2.41
N TYR A 213 -2.16 -20.20 -1.96
CA TYR A 213 -1.69 -19.05 -1.18
C TYR A 213 -0.76 -18.22 -2.05
N HIS A 214 -0.99 -16.91 -2.17
CA HIS A 214 -0.11 -16.07 -2.98
C HIS A 214 0.14 -14.71 -2.34
N GLY A 215 1.31 -14.13 -2.65
CA GLY A 215 1.69 -12.82 -2.15
C GLY A 215 3.15 -12.48 -2.41
N ASN A 216 3.60 -11.33 -1.93
CA ASN A 216 5.01 -11.00 -1.94
C ASN A 216 5.71 -11.72 -0.78
N LEU A 217 6.37 -12.86 -1.08
CA LEU A 217 7.01 -13.73 -0.09
C LEU A 217 8.31 -13.15 0.51
N SER A 218 8.77 -11.98 0.03
CA SER A 218 9.85 -11.24 0.70
C SER A 218 9.37 -10.41 1.90
N VAL A 219 8.06 -10.25 2.05
CA VAL A 219 7.43 -9.60 3.19
C VAL A 219 7.32 -10.59 4.34
N PRO A 220 7.87 -10.27 5.53
CA PRO A 220 7.95 -11.23 6.65
C PRO A 220 6.61 -11.85 7.04
N GLU A 221 5.53 -11.07 7.06
CA GLU A 221 4.20 -11.54 7.42
C GLU A 221 3.67 -12.59 6.43
N ASN A 222 3.91 -12.37 5.15
CA ASN A 222 3.50 -13.31 4.10
C ASN A 222 4.32 -14.60 4.15
N GLU A 223 5.63 -14.49 4.42
CA GLU A 223 6.49 -15.66 4.61
C GLU A 223 6.07 -16.50 5.82
N GLU A 224 5.85 -15.85 6.97
CA GLU A 224 5.43 -16.54 8.19
C GLU A 224 4.04 -17.19 8.03
N ALA A 225 3.11 -16.55 7.32
CA ALA A 225 1.82 -17.15 6.99
C ALA A 225 1.98 -18.40 6.11
N ALA A 226 2.83 -18.32 5.07
CA ALA A 226 3.14 -19.49 4.22
C ALA A 226 3.77 -20.63 5.02
N LEU A 227 4.72 -20.35 5.89
CA LEU A 227 5.35 -21.34 6.78
C LEU A 227 4.35 -21.94 7.77
N TRP A 228 3.45 -21.12 8.32
CA TRP A 228 2.39 -21.62 9.20
C TRP A 228 1.45 -22.58 8.47
N LEU A 229 1.03 -22.24 7.25
CA LEU A 229 0.23 -23.13 6.40
C LEU A 229 0.94 -24.46 6.20
N LEU A 230 2.21 -24.44 5.78
CA LEU A 230 3.02 -25.66 5.58
C LEU A 230 3.12 -26.50 6.84
N CYS A 231 3.49 -25.89 7.97
CA CYS A 231 3.84 -26.62 9.19
C CYS A 231 2.65 -26.98 10.07
N ARG A 232 1.52 -26.30 9.97
CA ARG A 232 0.39 -26.45 10.91
C ARG A 232 -0.90 -26.91 10.28
N VAL A 233 -1.10 -26.63 8.98
CA VAL A 233 -2.34 -26.96 8.26
C VAL A 233 -2.10 -28.14 7.32
N PHE A 234 -1.25 -27.98 6.32
CA PHE A 234 -1.06 -28.94 5.23
C PHE A 234 -0.23 -30.17 5.62
N THR A 235 0.31 -30.21 6.83
CA THR A 235 0.79 -31.44 7.46
C THR A 235 -0.35 -32.34 7.92
N LYS A 236 -1.56 -31.83 8.13
CA LYS A 236 -2.73 -32.54 8.67
C LYS A 236 -3.75 -32.93 7.60
N ILE A 237 -3.71 -32.24 6.46
CA ILE A 237 -4.63 -32.47 5.34
C ILE A 237 -3.83 -32.78 4.07
N ARG A 238 -4.32 -33.77 3.28
CA ARG A 238 -3.67 -34.20 2.03
C ARG A 238 -4.32 -33.53 0.81
N VAL A 239 -4.40 -32.21 0.84
CA VAL A 239 -4.91 -31.42 -0.27
C VAL A 239 -3.72 -30.69 -0.92
N PRO A 240 -3.62 -30.66 -2.25
CA PRO A 240 -2.55 -29.92 -2.93
C PRO A 240 -2.55 -28.44 -2.56
N LEU A 241 -1.40 -27.93 -2.13
CA LEU A 241 -1.16 -26.52 -1.87
C LEU A 241 -0.17 -25.97 -2.89
N VAL A 242 -0.53 -24.88 -3.52
CA VAL A 242 0.41 -24.05 -4.28
C VAL A 242 0.68 -22.77 -3.48
N ILE A 243 1.95 -22.50 -3.23
CA ILE A 243 2.42 -21.23 -2.69
C ILE A 243 3.11 -20.49 -3.84
N ALA A 244 2.61 -19.30 -4.20
CA ALA A 244 3.13 -18.55 -5.33
C ALA A 244 3.48 -17.13 -4.92
N GLY A 245 4.66 -16.64 -5.33
CA GLY A 245 5.01 -15.25 -5.05
C GLY A 245 6.46 -14.88 -5.26
N LYS A 246 6.73 -13.59 -5.05
CA LYS A 246 8.05 -12.99 -5.31
C LYS A 246 9.04 -13.30 -4.20
N LYS A 247 10.28 -13.63 -4.60
CA LYS A 247 11.47 -13.72 -3.76
C LYS A 247 11.29 -14.56 -2.49
N PRO A 248 10.84 -15.83 -2.57
CA PRO A 248 10.74 -16.70 -1.40
C PRO A 248 12.13 -16.92 -0.78
N SER A 249 12.21 -16.91 0.54
CA SER A 249 13.45 -17.17 1.26
C SER A 249 13.91 -18.62 1.13
N LYS A 250 15.20 -18.87 1.38
CA LYS A 250 15.74 -20.25 1.45
C LYS A 250 15.05 -21.10 2.53
N ARG A 251 14.56 -20.47 3.61
CA ARG A 251 13.81 -21.14 4.68
C ARG A 251 12.47 -21.66 4.16
N LEU A 252 11.71 -20.81 3.47
CA LEU A 252 10.43 -21.19 2.87
C LEU A 252 10.59 -22.25 1.78
N GLN A 253 11.59 -22.09 0.90
CA GLN A 253 11.91 -23.10 -0.14
C GLN A 253 12.18 -24.47 0.46
N LYS A 254 13.00 -24.56 1.51
CA LYS A 254 13.28 -25.81 2.22
C LYS A 254 12.02 -26.40 2.86
N ALA A 255 11.21 -25.56 3.52
CA ALA A 255 9.97 -26.03 4.14
C ALA A 255 8.96 -26.59 3.11
N ALA A 256 8.79 -25.89 1.98
CA ALA A 256 7.92 -26.34 0.89
C ALA A 256 8.41 -27.67 0.29
N HIS A 257 9.72 -27.84 0.10
CA HIS A 257 10.31 -29.08 -0.45
C HIS A 257 10.07 -30.32 0.45
N LEU A 258 9.94 -30.10 1.76
CA LEU A 258 9.65 -31.19 2.70
C LEU A 258 8.17 -31.59 2.75
N CYS A 259 7.27 -30.82 2.15
CA CYS A 259 5.85 -31.08 2.11
C CYS A 259 5.44 -31.77 0.79
N GLN A 260 5.10 -33.04 0.81
CA GLN A 260 4.82 -33.88 -0.39
C GLN A 260 3.68 -33.35 -1.28
N HIS A 261 2.73 -32.60 -0.73
CA HIS A 261 1.54 -32.10 -1.45
C HIS A 261 1.63 -30.58 -1.72
N THR A 262 2.85 -30.04 -1.69
CA THR A 262 3.06 -28.59 -1.87
C THR A 262 3.95 -28.32 -3.08
N CYS A 263 3.54 -27.33 -3.86
CA CYS A 263 4.34 -26.74 -4.93
C CYS A 263 4.63 -25.26 -4.59
N LEU A 264 5.90 -24.86 -4.66
CA LEU A 264 6.32 -23.47 -4.53
C LEU A 264 6.65 -22.91 -5.91
N VAL A 265 5.90 -21.92 -6.35
CA VAL A 265 6.12 -21.18 -7.60
C VAL A 265 6.80 -19.86 -7.26
N SER A 266 8.09 -19.80 -7.52
CA SER A 266 8.92 -18.62 -7.23
C SER A 266 8.87 -17.64 -8.39
N ASP A 267 8.63 -16.39 -8.09
CA ASP A 267 8.63 -15.28 -9.05
C ASP A 267 7.76 -15.53 -10.31
N PRO A 268 6.48 -15.95 -10.15
CA PRO A 268 5.62 -16.26 -11.27
C PRO A 268 5.43 -15.02 -12.16
N THR A 269 5.35 -15.27 -13.47
CA THR A 269 4.90 -14.26 -14.43
C THR A 269 3.42 -13.93 -14.19
N GLU A 270 2.93 -12.82 -14.76
CA GLU A 270 1.53 -12.44 -14.66
C GLU A 270 0.60 -13.52 -15.25
N THR A 271 0.98 -14.13 -16.37
CA THR A 271 0.24 -15.21 -17.00
C THR A 271 0.16 -16.45 -16.12
N GLU A 272 1.29 -16.89 -15.54
CA GLU A 272 1.32 -18.03 -14.60
C GLU A 272 0.48 -17.74 -13.35
N MET A 273 0.56 -16.52 -12.79
CA MET A 273 -0.25 -16.16 -11.64
C MET A 273 -1.75 -16.19 -11.97
N ASN A 274 -2.15 -15.61 -13.11
CA ASN A 274 -3.55 -15.62 -13.55
C ASN A 274 -4.07 -17.05 -13.75
N ASP A 275 -3.26 -17.94 -14.31
CA ASP A 275 -3.59 -19.37 -14.45
C ASP A 275 -3.76 -20.06 -13.11
N LEU A 276 -2.88 -19.80 -12.13
CA LEU A 276 -2.99 -20.35 -10.78
C LEU A 276 -4.26 -19.87 -10.08
N VAL A 277 -4.54 -18.56 -10.18
CA VAL A 277 -5.76 -17.96 -9.61
C VAL A 277 -7.01 -18.58 -10.22
N ARG A 278 -7.04 -18.75 -11.55
CA ARG A 278 -8.18 -19.33 -12.26
C ARG A 278 -8.46 -20.79 -11.89
N LYS A 279 -7.39 -21.59 -11.68
CA LYS A 279 -7.48 -23.04 -11.41
C LYS A 279 -7.63 -23.37 -9.92
N ALA A 280 -7.39 -22.42 -9.04
CA ALA A 280 -7.49 -22.65 -7.61
C ALA A 280 -8.96 -22.80 -7.18
N HIS A 281 -9.24 -23.84 -6.38
CA HIS A 281 -10.56 -24.04 -5.78
C HIS A 281 -10.74 -23.23 -4.49
N ILE A 282 -9.67 -23.14 -3.70
CA ILE A 282 -9.65 -22.39 -2.44
C ILE A 282 -8.47 -21.40 -2.49
N HIS A 283 -8.79 -20.13 -2.34
CA HIS A 283 -7.80 -19.10 -2.10
C HIS A 283 -7.62 -18.92 -0.59
N VAL A 284 -6.40 -19.14 -0.11
CA VAL A 284 -6.03 -18.92 1.28
C VAL A 284 -5.43 -17.53 1.40
N LEU A 285 -5.96 -16.73 2.32
CA LEU A 285 -5.55 -15.33 2.57
C LEU A 285 -5.03 -15.17 3.99
#